data_7816ad85be1764cd9c602e683073a229
#
_entry.id   7816ad85be1764cd9c602e683073a229
#
_cell.length_a   1.000
_cell.length_b   1.000
_cell.length_c   1.000
_cell.angle_alpha   90.00
_cell.angle_beta   90.00
_cell.angle_gamma   90.00
#
_symmetry.space_group_name_H-M   'P 1'
#
loop_
_entity.id
_entity.type
_entity.pdbx_description
1 polymer ?
#
loop_
_entity_poly.entity_id
_entity_poly.type
_entity_poly.pdbx_seq_one_letter_code
_entity_poly.pdbx_strand_id
1 'polypeptide(L)'
;MSSPKKKRQDGLTTMQVLTDAAIAELEAHGEAAFDMDAILATTGVARSSLYHHFTNKAGLIAAAEIEIARLTLHNENVSQRILFEKTKSFTELFDIVALFMRAESPDRGVDVRRNRGRLMTAAMHNANVAEAIAEAQRAESRYYAESLDIAQKNGVIRNDIDTLAVSYWIQGQFFGRILLDVADEDVDLAQQWVETSLVALRAVLSPH
;
A
#
# COMPACT_ATOMS: atom_id res chain seq x y z
N MET A 1 -3.14 -40.23 8.38
CA MET A 1 -4.01 -39.21 7.77
C MET A 1 -3.70 -37.87 8.46
N SER A 2 -3.24 -36.86 7.71
CA SER A 2 -2.90 -35.54 8.28
C SER A 2 -4.17 -34.76 8.64
N SER A 3 -4.19 -34.11 9.82
CA SER A 3 -5.33 -33.31 10.29
C SER A 3 -5.63 -32.15 9.34
N PRO A 4 -6.93 -31.80 9.10
CA PRO A 4 -7.31 -30.69 8.24
C PRO A 4 -6.65 -29.35 8.62
N LYS A 5 -6.42 -29.09 9.92
CA LYS A 5 -5.70 -27.91 10.42
C LYS A 5 -4.23 -27.89 9.97
N LYS A 6 -3.54 -29.04 10.02
CA LYS A 6 -2.13 -29.14 9.61
C LYS A 6 -1.98 -28.89 8.12
N LYS A 7 -2.86 -29.48 7.29
CA LYS A 7 -2.85 -29.31 5.82
C LYS A 7 -3.11 -27.86 5.40
N ARG A 8 -3.96 -27.11 6.15
CA ARG A 8 -4.22 -25.69 5.91
C ARG A 8 -3.01 -24.82 6.30
N GLN A 9 -2.33 -25.17 7.38
CA GLN A 9 -1.15 -24.47 7.85
C GLN A 9 0.06 -24.68 6.93
N ASP A 10 0.24 -25.91 6.45
CA ASP A 10 1.28 -26.25 5.45
C ASP A 10 1.04 -25.49 4.12
N GLY A 11 -0.21 -25.35 3.70
CA GLY A 11 -0.57 -24.58 2.50
C GLY A 11 -0.30 -23.08 2.62
N LEU A 12 -0.61 -22.45 3.76
CA LEU A 12 -0.31 -21.05 4.02
C LEU A 12 1.20 -20.81 4.05
N THR A 13 1.97 -21.72 4.66
CA THR A 13 3.43 -21.63 4.66
C THR A 13 4.00 -21.73 3.25
N THR A 14 3.44 -22.62 2.41
CA THR A 14 3.85 -22.77 1.00
C THR A 14 3.55 -21.53 0.19
N MET A 15 2.36 -20.93 0.36
CA MET A 15 2.04 -19.65 -0.28
C MET A 15 3.03 -18.56 0.10
N GLN A 16 3.33 -18.41 1.39
CA GLN A 16 4.25 -17.38 1.87
C GLN A 16 5.66 -17.58 1.30
N VAL A 17 6.20 -18.79 1.36
CA VAL A 17 7.52 -19.13 0.81
C VAL A 17 7.62 -18.79 -0.69
N LEU A 18 6.58 -19.10 -1.47
CA LEU A 18 6.55 -18.77 -2.89
C LEU A 18 6.42 -17.26 -3.13
N THR A 19 5.61 -16.57 -2.33
CA THR A 19 5.44 -15.11 -2.43
C THR A 19 6.74 -14.39 -2.07
N ASP A 20 7.41 -14.78 -0.99
CA ASP A 20 8.70 -14.17 -0.58
C ASP A 20 9.79 -14.37 -1.63
N ALA A 21 9.86 -15.57 -2.22
CA ALA A 21 10.80 -15.83 -3.31
C ALA A 21 10.45 -15.05 -4.59
N ALA A 22 9.17 -14.86 -4.87
CA ALA A 22 8.72 -14.05 -6.00
C ALA A 22 9.01 -12.56 -5.80
N ILE A 23 8.92 -12.04 -4.56
CA ILE A 23 9.34 -10.68 -4.22
C ILE A 23 10.84 -10.51 -4.53
N ALA A 24 11.67 -11.41 -4.03
CA ALA A 24 13.12 -11.37 -4.26
C ALA A 24 13.48 -11.44 -5.75
N GLU A 25 12.76 -12.26 -6.52
CA GLU A 25 12.94 -12.38 -7.96
C GLU A 25 12.54 -11.09 -8.71
N LEU A 26 11.41 -10.48 -8.33
CA LEU A 26 10.97 -9.19 -8.89
C LEU A 26 11.95 -8.05 -8.58
N GLU A 27 12.47 -7.99 -7.35
CA GLU A 27 13.44 -6.98 -6.94
C GLU A 27 14.77 -7.12 -7.68
N ALA A 28 15.21 -8.37 -7.92
CA ALA A 28 16.49 -8.65 -8.57
C ALA A 28 16.44 -8.47 -10.10
N HIS A 29 15.35 -8.89 -10.75
CA HIS A 29 15.29 -9.06 -12.20
C HIS A 29 14.15 -8.29 -12.89
N GLY A 30 13.18 -7.78 -12.12
CA GLY A 30 11.99 -7.15 -12.65
C GLY A 30 11.00 -8.14 -13.30
N GLU A 31 9.81 -7.65 -13.68
CA GLU A 31 8.75 -8.49 -14.24
C GLU A 31 9.12 -9.13 -15.57
N ALA A 32 9.85 -8.41 -16.43
CA ALA A 32 10.22 -8.88 -17.77
C ALA A 32 11.13 -10.12 -17.73
N ALA A 33 12.05 -10.18 -16.76
CA ALA A 33 12.99 -11.28 -16.58
C ALA A 33 12.60 -12.26 -15.45
N PHE A 34 11.39 -12.14 -14.90
CA PHE A 34 10.89 -12.98 -13.83
C PHE A 34 10.87 -14.47 -14.21
N ASP A 35 11.59 -15.29 -13.44
CA ASP A 35 11.79 -16.72 -13.72
C ASP A 35 11.15 -17.61 -12.63
N MET A 36 10.04 -18.27 -12.99
CA MET A 36 9.36 -19.23 -12.11
C MET A 36 10.20 -20.48 -11.81
N ASP A 37 11.07 -20.89 -12.72
CA ASP A 37 11.88 -22.09 -12.51
C ASP A 37 12.99 -21.83 -11.50
N ALA A 38 13.56 -20.62 -11.50
CA ALA A 38 14.47 -20.16 -10.46
C ALA A 38 13.81 -20.17 -9.07
N ILE A 39 12.57 -19.69 -8.98
CA ILE A 39 11.79 -19.70 -7.73
C ILE A 39 11.56 -21.13 -7.24
N LEU A 40 11.16 -22.06 -8.13
CA LEU A 40 10.94 -23.46 -7.76
C LEU A 40 12.24 -24.15 -7.32
N ALA A 41 13.35 -23.86 -7.99
CA ALA A 41 14.66 -24.39 -7.63
C ALA A 41 15.12 -23.87 -6.25
N THR A 42 14.91 -22.60 -5.96
CA THR A 42 15.31 -21.97 -4.68
C THR A 42 14.46 -22.43 -3.51
N THR A 43 13.14 -22.53 -3.71
CA THR A 43 12.19 -22.87 -2.63
C THR A 43 12.03 -24.38 -2.41
N GLY A 44 12.38 -25.21 -3.39
CA GLY A 44 12.12 -26.65 -3.37
C GLY A 44 10.63 -27.02 -3.43
N VAL A 45 9.76 -26.05 -3.71
CA VAL A 45 8.30 -26.27 -3.82
C VAL A 45 7.98 -26.95 -5.15
N ALA A 46 7.12 -27.96 -5.11
CA ALA A 46 6.69 -28.66 -6.34
C ALA A 46 5.90 -27.70 -7.26
N ARG A 47 6.14 -27.76 -8.57
CA ARG A 47 5.45 -26.97 -9.59
C ARG A 47 3.92 -27.09 -9.51
N SER A 48 3.40 -28.29 -9.22
CA SER A 48 1.96 -28.52 -9.02
C SER A 48 1.39 -27.73 -7.84
N SER A 49 2.17 -27.55 -6.77
CA SER A 49 1.77 -26.76 -5.63
C SER A 49 1.70 -25.25 -5.95
N LEU A 50 2.67 -24.76 -6.73
CA LEU A 50 2.66 -23.38 -7.23
C LEU A 50 1.36 -23.11 -8.04
N TYR A 51 1.06 -23.95 -9.03
CA TYR A 51 -0.14 -23.77 -9.84
C TYR A 51 -1.45 -23.95 -9.05
N HIS A 52 -1.42 -24.75 -7.98
CA HIS A 52 -2.56 -24.87 -7.08
C HIS A 52 -2.87 -23.56 -6.34
N HIS A 53 -1.83 -22.82 -5.92
CA HIS A 53 -2.01 -21.58 -5.16
C HIS A 53 -2.18 -20.33 -6.05
N PHE A 54 -1.44 -20.24 -7.15
CA PHE A 54 -1.33 -19.01 -7.95
C PHE A 54 -1.85 -19.11 -9.37
N THR A 55 -2.31 -20.29 -9.79
CA THR A 55 -2.87 -20.56 -11.12
C THR A 55 -1.84 -20.44 -12.27
N ASN A 56 -1.02 -19.38 -12.30
CA ASN A 56 -0.03 -19.12 -13.34
C ASN A 56 1.03 -18.10 -12.87
N LYS A 57 1.99 -17.77 -13.75
CA LYS A 57 3.05 -16.77 -13.51
C LYS A 57 2.47 -15.42 -13.09
N ALA A 58 1.45 -14.93 -13.80
CA ALA A 58 0.85 -13.63 -13.51
C ALA A 58 0.17 -13.60 -12.12
N GLY A 59 -0.43 -14.72 -11.67
CA GLY A 59 -1.01 -14.84 -10.34
C GLY A 59 0.04 -14.79 -9.23
N LEU A 60 1.22 -15.39 -9.45
CA LEU A 60 2.33 -15.33 -8.50
C LEU A 60 2.93 -13.91 -8.44
N ILE A 61 3.13 -13.26 -9.59
CA ILE A 61 3.60 -11.87 -9.66
C ILE A 61 2.61 -10.96 -8.92
N ALA A 62 1.32 -11.07 -9.21
CA ALA A 62 0.30 -10.25 -8.55
C ALA A 62 0.31 -10.43 -7.01
N ALA A 63 0.48 -11.66 -6.51
CA ALA A 63 0.59 -11.92 -5.08
C ALA A 63 1.84 -11.25 -4.46
N ALA A 64 2.98 -11.34 -5.13
CA ALA A 64 4.20 -10.67 -4.69
C ALA A 64 4.04 -9.14 -4.66
N GLU A 65 3.45 -8.56 -5.69
CA GLU A 65 3.19 -7.12 -5.78
C GLU A 65 2.20 -6.61 -4.72
N ILE A 66 1.15 -7.39 -4.41
CA ILE A 66 0.22 -7.10 -3.31
C ILE A 66 0.98 -7.04 -1.98
N GLU A 67 1.87 -8.00 -1.74
CA GLU A 67 2.62 -8.05 -0.49
C GLU A 67 3.64 -6.91 -0.40
N ILE A 68 4.34 -6.57 -1.48
CA ILE A 68 5.22 -5.39 -1.56
C ILE A 68 4.43 -4.12 -1.23
N ALA A 69 3.28 -3.92 -1.86
CA ALA A 69 2.42 -2.76 -1.63
C ALA A 69 1.93 -2.71 -0.17
N ARG A 70 1.53 -3.86 0.39
CA ARG A 70 1.10 -3.97 1.79
C ARG A 70 2.20 -3.58 2.77
N LEU A 71 3.40 -4.11 2.57
CA LEU A 71 4.56 -3.81 3.42
C LEU A 71 4.96 -2.33 3.34
N THR A 72 4.95 -1.76 2.14
CA THR A 72 5.23 -0.34 1.92
C THR A 72 4.23 0.54 2.66
N LEU A 73 2.94 0.32 2.46
CA LEU A 73 1.87 1.06 3.14
C LEU A 73 1.94 0.89 4.65
N HIS A 74 2.21 -0.32 5.13
CA HIS A 74 2.32 -0.59 6.56
C HIS A 74 3.46 0.20 7.19
N ASN A 75 4.64 0.21 6.59
CA ASN A 75 5.79 0.95 7.09
C ASN A 75 5.54 2.47 7.10
N GLU A 76 4.88 3.00 6.08
CA GLU A 76 4.47 4.40 6.02
C GLU A 76 3.48 4.74 7.15
N ASN A 77 2.46 3.91 7.34
CA ASN A 77 1.45 4.09 8.38
C ASN A 77 2.03 3.99 9.80
N VAL A 78 2.99 3.10 10.05
CA VAL A 78 3.70 3.02 11.34
C VAL A 78 4.46 4.31 11.62
N SER A 79 5.16 4.85 10.63
CA SER A 79 5.90 6.11 10.77
C SER A 79 4.96 7.28 11.04
N GLN A 80 3.81 7.34 10.35
CA GLN A 80 2.78 8.36 10.57
C GLN A 80 2.15 8.24 11.96
N ARG A 81 1.89 7.02 12.43
CA ARG A 81 1.34 6.79 13.78
C ARG A 81 2.24 7.38 14.86
N ILE A 82 3.55 7.14 14.78
CA ILE A 82 4.52 7.71 15.72
C ILE A 82 4.45 9.25 15.70
N LEU A 83 4.26 9.84 14.52
CA LEU A 83 4.09 11.28 14.37
C LEU A 83 2.82 11.77 15.08
N PHE A 84 1.67 11.15 14.86
CA PHE A 84 0.40 11.51 15.49
C PHE A 84 0.43 11.35 17.03
N GLU A 85 1.16 10.35 17.54
CA GLU A 85 1.34 10.13 18.97
C GLU A 85 2.22 11.20 19.65
N LYS A 86 3.19 11.74 18.94
CA LYS A 86 4.19 12.68 19.49
C LYS A 86 3.82 14.15 19.35
N THR A 87 3.10 14.53 18.31
CA THR A 87 2.71 15.92 18.06
C THR A 87 1.66 16.40 19.05
N LYS A 88 1.80 17.66 19.49
CA LYS A 88 0.95 18.27 20.54
C LYS A 88 0.06 19.37 20.01
N SER A 89 0.22 19.78 18.77
CA SER A 89 -0.61 20.81 18.15
C SER A 89 -0.84 20.52 16.67
N PHE A 90 -1.92 21.04 16.14
CA PHE A 90 -2.22 20.95 14.71
C PHE A 90 -1.14 21.60 13.85
N THR A 91 -0.63 22.75 14.28
CA THR A 91 0.44 23.44 13.53
C THR A 91 1.68 22.58 13.40
N GLU A 92 2.14 21.99 14.51
CA GLU A 92 3.30 21.09 14.50
C GLU A 92 3.07 19.88 13.58
N LEU A 93 1.92 19.23 13.69
CA LEU A 93 1.54 18.10 12.83
C LEU A 93 1.54 18.50 11.35
N PHE A 94 0.88 19.62 11.05
CA PHE A 94 0.70 20.08 9.68
C PHE A 94 2.02 20.49 9.03
N ASP A 95 2.90 21.17 9.77
CA ASP A 95 4.21 21.59 9.27
C ASP A 95 5.10 20.39 8.92
N ILE A 96 5.04 19.31 9.73
CA ILE A 96 5.78 18.08 9.44
C ILE A 96 5.18 17.37 8.22
N VAL A 97 3.85 17.24 8.14
CA VAL A 97 3.18 16.64 6.97
C VAL A 97 3.51 17.42 5.70
N ALA A 98 3.45 18.77 5.76
CA ALA A 98 3.77 19.62 4.63
C ALA A 98 5.24 19.47 4.18
N LEU A 99 6.16 19.36 5.13
CA LEU A 99 7.57 19.10 4.84
C LEU A 99 7.74 17.79 4.07
N PHE A 100 7.13 16.70 4.55
CA PHE A 100 7.23 15.40 3.87
C PHE A 100 6.61 15.42 2.47
N MET A 101 5.41 15.99 2.33
CA MET A 101 4.73 16.06 1.03
C MET A 101 5.51 16.86 0.00
N ARG A 102 6.18 17.95 0.42
CA ARG A 102 7.02 18.79 -0.46
C ARG A 102 8.38 18.16 -0.77
N ALA A 103 8.93 17.38 0.16
CA ALA A 103 10.22 16.70 0.00
C ALA A 103 10.13 15.42 -0.84
N GLU A 104 8.92 14.90 -1.09
CA GLU A 104 8.74 13.71 -1.90
C GLU A 104 9.13 14.01 -3.36
N SER A 105 10.20 13.33 -3.83
CA SER A 105 10.60 13.43 -5.24
C SER A 105 9.46 12.99 -6.17
N PRO A 106 9.18 13.74 -7.24
CA PRO A 106 8.19 13.34 -8.24
C PRO A 106 8.36 11.90 -8.72
N ASP A 107 9.60 11.47 -8.93
CA ASP A 107 9.92 10.14 -9.48
C ASP A 107 9.70 8.99 -8.49
N ARG A 108 9.91 9.24 -7.19
CA ARG A 108 9.85 8.17 -6.18
C ARG A 108 8.47 7.53 -6.03
N GLY A 109 7.41 8.29 -6.23
CA GLY A 109 6.04 7.82 -6.08
C GLY A 109 5.42 7.25 -7.36
N VAL A 110 6.00 7.51 -8.54
CA VAL A 110 5.41 7.11 -9.84
C VAL A 110 5.25 5.61 -9.94
N ASP A 111 6.30 4.85 -9.64
CA ASP A 111 6.27 3.39 -9.75
C ASP A 111 5.31 2.77 -8.74
N VAL A 112 5.25 3.31 -7.52
CA VAL A 112 4.28 2.88 -6.48
C VAL A 112 2.84 3.11 -6.97
N ARG A 113 2.53 4.28 -7.53
CA ARG A 113 1.20 4.60 -8.05
C ARG A 113 0.83 3.77 -9.26
N ARG A 114 1.76 3.57 -10.21
CA ARG A 114 1.57 2.70 -11.39
C ARG A 114 1.32 1.27 -10.99
N ASN A 115 2.11 0.73 -10.05
CA ASN A 115 1.91 -0.62 -9.52
C ASN A 115 0.54 -0.77 -8.87
N ARG A 116 0.13 0.18 -8.02
CA ARG A 116 -1.20 0.19 -7.40
C ARG A 116 -2.32 0.23 -8.44
N GLY A 117 -2.19 1.04 -9.50
CA GLY A 117 -3.14 1.08 -10.62
C GLY A 117 -3.25 -0.27 -11.34
N ARG A 118 -2.11 -0.94 -11.59
CA ARG A 118 -2.05 -2.26 -12.20
C ARG A 118 -2.74 -3.33 -11.33
N LEU A 119 -2.47 -3.32 -10.02
CA LEU A 119 -3.11 -4.23 -9.07
C LEU A 119 -4.63 -4.03 -9.01
N MET A 120 -5.12 -2.79 -9.03
CA MET A 120 -6.54 -2.50 -9.09
C MET A 120 -7.19 -3.02 -10.38
N THR A 121 -6.49 -2.88 -11.52
CA THR A 121 -6.95 -3.45 -12.79
C THR A 121 -6.96 -4.98 -12.75
N ALA A 122 -5.95 -5.62 -12.18
CA ALA A 122 -5.91 -7.07 -12.01
C ALA A 122 -7.06 -7.57 -11.12
N ALA A 123 -7.43 -6.82 -10.08
CA ALA A 123 -8.55 -7.12 -9.22
C ALA A 123 -9.90 -7.14 -9.95
N MET A 124 -10.07 -6.33 -11.00
CA MET A 124 -11.31 -6.31 -11.79
C MET A 124 -11.53 -7.61 -12.60
N HIS A 125 -10.45 -8.38 -12.82
CA HIS A 125 -10.46 -9.59 -13.64
C HIS A 125 -10.15 -10.89 -12.86
N ASN A 126 -9.78 -10.78 -11.56
CA ASN A 126 -9.42 -11.92 -10.74
C ASN A 126 -9.95 -11.75 -9.31
N ALA A 127 -10.95 -12.58 -8.95
CA ALA A 127 -11.61 -12.51 -7.66
C ALA A 127 -10.67 -12.77 -6.47
N ASN A 128 -9.66 -13.63 -6.60
CA ASN A 128 -8.71 -13.90 -5.53
C ASN A 128 -7.79 -12.70 -5.30
N VAL A 129 -7.37 -12.04 -6.38
CA VAL A 129 -6.58 -10.79 -6.31
C VAL A 129 -7.43 -9.67 -5.70
N ALA A 130 -8.70 -9.57 -6.10
CA ALA A 130 -9.64 -8.58 -5.55
C ALA A 130 -9.80 -8.72 -4.04
N GLU A 131 -10.01 -9.94 -3.54
CA GLU A 131 -10.17 -10.17 -2.10
C GLU A 131 -8.90 -9.86 -1.32
N ALA A 132 -7.73 -10.27 -1.80
CA ALA A 132 -6.45 -9.98 -1.16
C ALA A 132 -6.17 -8.47 -1.08
N ILE A 133 -6.40 -7.73 -2.18
CA ILE A 133 -6.26 -6.27 -2.21
C ILE A 133 -7.27 -5.61 -1.27
N ALA A 134 -8.53 -6.06 -1.27
CA ALA A 134 -9.56 -5.51 -0.41
C ALA A 134 -9.25 -5.74 1.08
N GLU A 135 -8.73 -6.91 1.44
CA GLU A 135 -8.30 -7.22 2.81
C GLU A 135 -7.14 -6.32 3.25
N ALA A 136 -6.09 -6.22 2.44
CA ALA A 136 -4.94 -5.34 2.71
C ALA A 136 -5.39 -3.88 2.84
N GLN A 137 -6.20 -3.39 1.90
CA GLN A 137 -6.70 -2.01 1.92
C GLN A 137 -7.54 -1.72 3.18
N ARG A 138 -8.42 -2.64 3.58
CA ARG A 138 -9.22 -2.49 4.82
C ARG A 138 -8.34 -2.45 6.06
N ALA A 139 -7.33 -3.32 6.15
CA ALA A 139 -6.42 -3.38 7.29
C ALA A 139 -5.62 -2.07 7.43
N GLU A 140 -5.00 -1.62 6.34
CA GLU A 140 -4.17 -0.42 6.35
C GLU A 140 -5.00 0.86 6.57
N SER A 141 -6.19 0.95 5.98
CA SER A 141 -7.07 2.12 6.21
C SER A 141 -7.54 2.21 7.66
N ARG A 142 -7.83 1.08 8.30
CA ARG A 142 -8.19 1.07 9.73
C ARG A 142 -7.01 1.44 10.62
N TYR A 143 -5.82 0.91 10.34
CA TYR A 143 -4.62 1.27 11.08
C TYR A 143 -4.32 2.79 11.00
N TYR A 144 -4.51 3.37 9.81
CA TYR A 144 -4.36 4.81 9.63
C TYR A 144 -5.45 5.60 10.36
N ALA A 145 -6.71 5.13 10.31
CA ALA A 145 -7.81 5.74 11.05
C ALA A 145 -7.57 5.74 12.57
N GLU A 146 -7.04 4.64 13.14
CA GLU A 146 -6.65 4.59 14.55
C GLU A 146 -5.60 5.65 14.91
N SER A 147 -4.70 5.97 13.98
CA SER A 147 -3.71 7.04 14.18
C SER A 147 -4.37 8.43 14.20
N LEU A 148 -5.37 8.65 13.33
CA LEU A 148 -6.19 9.86 13.36
C LEU A 148 -7.04 9.95 14.64
N ASP A 149 -7.57 8.82 15.15
CA ASP A 149 -8.28 8.77 16.43
C ASP A 149 -7.41 9.25 17.60
N ILE A 150 -6.13 8.89 17.59
CA ILE A 150 -5.16 9.37 18.59
C ILE A 150 -5.02 10.89 18.51
N ALA A 151 -4.88 11.44 17.30
CA ALA A 151 -4.79 12.88 17.09
C ALA A 151 -6.07 13.63 17.52
N GLN A 152 -7.26 13.05 17.26
CA GLN A 152 -8.53 13.58 17.76
C GLN A 152 -8.59 13.59 19.28
N LYS A 153 -8.27 12.48 19.93
CA LYS A 153 -8.27 12.35 21.40
C LYS A 153 -7.31 13.34 22.07
N ASN A 154 -6.21 13.65 21.40
CA ASN A 154 -5.23 14.61 21.87
C ASN A 154 -5.59 16.07 21.53
N GLY A 155 -6.71 16.31 20.84
CA GLY A 155 -7.13 17.66 20.41
C GLY A 155 -6.25 18.27 19.31
N VAL A 156 -5.42 17.46 18.65
CA VAL A 156 -4.52 17.89 17.59
C VAL A 156 -5.29 18.14 16.28
N ILE A 157 -6.31 17.33 16.00
CA ILE A 157 -7.20 17.53 14.85
C ILE A 157 -8.67 17.64 15.34
N ARG A 158 -9.55 18.16 14.46
CA ARG A 158 -10.99 18.28 14.75
C ARG A 158 -11.61 16.92 15.08
N ASN A 159 -12.64 16.90 15.90
CA ASN A 159 -13.26 15.67 16.45
C ASN A 159 -14.64 15.34 15.86
N ASP A 160 -15.10 16.11 14.88
CA ASP A 160 -16.42 15.99 14.24
C ASP A 160 -16.36 15.30 12.85
N ILE A 161 -15.24 14.65 12.54
CA ILE A 161 -15.02 13.89 11.30
C ILE A 161 -14.90 12.40 11.58
N ASP A 162 -15.35 11.58 10.65
CA ASP A 162 -15.12 10.13 10.66
C ASP A 162 -13.70 9.82 10.19
N THR A 163 -12.87 9.29 11.07
CA THR A 163 -11.45 9.03 10.83
C THR A 163 -11.21 7.97 9.76
N LEU A 164 -12.11 6.98 9.63
CA LEU A 164 -12.00 5.97 8.60
C LEU A 164 -12.31 6.54 7.21
N ALA A 165 -13.36 7.37 7.11
CA ALA A 165 -13.67 8.06 5.86
C ALA A 165 -12.53 9.01 5.44
N VAL A 166 -11.95 9.75 6.38
CA VAL A 166 -10.81 10.64 6.16
C VAL A 166 -9.57 9.83 5.74
N SER A 167 -9.32 8.67 6.35
CA SER A 167 -8.23 7.77 5.97
C SER A 167 -8.33 7.37 4.50
N TYR A 168 -9.49 6.93 4.02
CA TYR A 168 -9.71 6.61 2.61
C TYR A 168 -9.57 7.83 1.71
N TRP A 169 -10.09 8.99 2.14
CA TRP A 169 -9.98 10.23 1.37
C TRP A 169 -8.52 10.68 1.20
N ILE A 170 -7.71 10.68 2.26
CA ILE A 170 -6.28 11.02 2.19
C ILE A 170 -5.55 10.08 1.23
N GLN A 171 -5.76 8.77 1.34
CA GLN A 171 -5.16 7.80 0.43
C GLN A 171 -5.59 8.04 -1.03
N GLY A 172 -6.84 8.46 -1.24
CA GLY A 172 -7.36 8.84 -2.55
C GLY A 172 -6.65 10.06 -3.14
N GLN A 173 -6.26 11.05 -2.33
CA GLN A 173 -5.47 12.20 -2.80
C GLN A 173 -4.10 11.75 -3.32
N PHE A 174 -3.39 10.92 -2.56
CA PHE A 174 -2.09 10.38 -3.01
C PHE A 174 -2.23 9.54 -4.27
N PHE A 175 -3.24 8.67 -4.33
CA PHE A 175 -3.47 7.85 -5.53
C PHE A 175 -3.92 8.69 -6.72
N GLY A 176 -4.71 9.73 -6.52
CA GLY A 176 -5.21 10.62 -7.58
C GLY A 176 -4.10 11.30 -8.39
N ARG A 177 -2.90 11.45 -7.83
CA ARG A 177 -1.73 11.96 -8.54
C ARG A 177 -1.33 11.11 -9.77
N ILE A 178 -1.78 9.86 -9.87
CA ILE A 178 -1.57 9.01 -11.06
C ILE A 178 -2.11 9.68 -12.34
N LEU A 179 -3.08 10.58 -12.22
CA LEU A 179 -3.62 11.31 -13.37
C LEU A 179 -2.56 12.22 -14.00
N LEU A 180 -1.71 12.84 -13.19
CA LEU A 180 -0.58 13.65 -13.66
C LEU A 180 0.51 12.77 -14.28
N ASP A 181 0.79 11.61 -13.65
CA ASP A 181 1.80 10.66 -14.14
C ASP A 181 1.41 10.08 -15.52
N VAL A 182 0.12 9.86 -15.76
CA VAL A 182 -0.41 9.34 -17.05
C VAL A 182 -0.44 10.43 -18.11
N ALA A 183 -0.73 11.67 -17.72
CA ALA A 183 -0.78 12.82 -18.63
C ALA A 183 0.61 13.35 -19.00
N ASP A 184 1.67 12.85 -18.35
CA ASP A 184 3.06 13.32 -18.51
C ASP A 184 3.18 14.83 -18.25
N GLU A 185 2.49 15.30 -17.20
CA GLU A 185 2.47 16.70 -16.82
C GLU A 185 3.79 17.12 -16.14
N ASP A 186 4.09 18.40 -16.23
CA ASP A 186 5.33 18.95 -15.74
C ASP A 186 5.45 18.97 -14.20
N VAL A 187 6.68 19.22 -13.74
CA VAL A 187 7.01 19.25 -12.31
C VAL A 187 6.28 20.39 -11.59
N ASP A 188 6.03 21.51 -12.28
CA ASP A 188 5.36 22.68 -11.68
C ASP A 188 3.91 22.34 -11.34
N LEU A 189 3.18 21.64 -12.22
CA LEU A 189 1.83 21.18 -11.94
C LEU A 189 1.81 20.15 -10.82
N ALA A 190 2.79 19.25 -10.78
CA ALA A 190 2.94 18.29 -9.69
C ALA A 190 3.16 18.97 -8.32
N GLN A 191 3.92 20.06 -8.27
CA GLN A 191 4.09 20.87 -7.06
C GLN A 191 2.78 21.59 -6.67
N GLN A 192 2.06 22.16 -7.64
CA GLN A 192 0.75 22.78 -7.40
C GLN A 192 -0.28 21.77 -6.88
N TRP A 193 -0.23 20.52 -7.34
CA TRP A 193 -1.04 19.43 -6.77
C TRP A 193 -0.76 19.24 -5.28
N VAL A 194 0.53 19.23 -4.87
CA VAL A 194 0.91 19.10 -3.46
C VAL A 194 0.36 20.27 -2.66
N GLU A 195 0.54 21.51 -3.11
CA GLU A 195 0.03 22.70 -2.40
C GLU A 195 -1.51 22.70 -2.30
N THR A 196 -2.20 22.29 -3.36
CA THR A 196 -3.67 22.14 -3.34
C THR A 196 -4.10 21.06 -2.35
N SER A 197 -3.39 19.92 -2.31
CA SER A 197 -3.65 18.85 -1.35
C SER A 197 -3.41 19.30 0.09
N LEU A 198 -2.40 20.12 0.35
CA LEU A 198 -2.13 20.70 1.67
C LEU A 198 -3.23 21.66 2.10
N VAL A 199 -3.77 22.49 1.20
CA VAL A 199 -4.92 23.34 1.49
C VAL A 199 -6.14 22.50 1.88
N ALA A 200 -6.43 21.46 1.14
CA ALA A 200 -7.53 20.54 1.41
C ALA A 200 -7.35 19.79 2.75
N LEU A 201 -6.15 19.26 3.02
CA LEU A 201 -5.82 18.59 4.28
C LEU A 201 -6.00 19.53 5.48
N ARG A 202 -5.52 20.78 5.36
CA ARG A 202 -5.71 21.78 6.41
C ARG A 202 -7.20 22.02 6.70
N ALA A 203 -8.01 22.19 5.66
CA ALA A 203 -9.44 22.43 5.82
C ALA A 203 -10.17 21.23 6.45
N VAL A 204 -9.76 20.00 6.11
CA VAL A 204 -10.37 18.77 6.63
C VAL A 204 -9.96 18.48 8.08
N LEU A 205 -8.71 18.74 8.47
CA LEU A 205 -8.16 18.30 9.75
C LEU A 205 -8.07 19.39 10.83
N SER A 206 -8.09 20.68 10.44
CA SER A 206 -7.91 21.78 11.40
C SER A 206 -8.95 21.75 12.52
N PRO A 207 -8.55 21.86 13.79
CA PRO A 207 -9.49 22.14 14.90
C PRO A 207 -10.26 23.42 14.65
N HIS A 208 -11.47 23.50 15.21
CA HIS A 208 -12.30 24.70 15.17
C HIS A 208 -11.80 25.77 16.14
#